data_7c0e24126b06856fddf7538d7de7cfeb
#
_entry.id   7c0e24126b06856fddf7538d7de7cfeb
#
_cell.length_a   1.000
_cell.length_b   1.000
_cell.length_c   1.000
_cell.angle_alpha   90.00
_cell.angle_beta   90.00
_cell.angle_gamma   90.00
#
_symmetry.space_group_name_H-M   'P 1'
#
loop_
_entity.id
_entity.type
_entity.pdbx_description
1 polymer ?
#
loop_
_entity_poly.entity_id
_entity_poly.type
_entity_poly.pdbx_seq_one_letter_code
_entity_poly.pdbx_strand_id
1 'polypeptide(L)'
;MQLQPLGSAVLPDLARAIAHPEVFRGGYGGGPSGLHRDEEGFIKWANNYFQWESLPFVVRLLGGPNDGDVVGTTTLGDIDINNETIHLGWTAYTPRVWGTAVNAESKLLLLGTAFDSGFSRVYLQADAINLRSRAAILKIGATFEGILRRHRPRADGTWRDSAVYSILADEWPAVRAGLQSRLNESAGRFVTYKSMRPVGPYGVVNGAGPQSGIHEASTGSVRDDGGEPARESDAAQ
;
A
#
# COMPACT_ATOMS: atom_id res chain seq x y z
N MET A 1 -0.59 2.98 19.42
CA MET A 1 0.55 2.50 18.60
C MET A 1 1.79 3.38 18.80
N GLN A 2 2.95 2.99 18.29
CA GLN A 2 4.19 3.74 18.35
C GLN A 2 4.71 4.00 16.93
N LEU A 3 5.17 5.22 16.68
CA LEU A 3 6.00 5.58 15.54
C LEU A 3 7.46 5.52 15.96
N GLN A 4 8.22 4.64 15.36
CA GLN A 4 9.66 4.49 15.60
C GLN A 4 10.40 4.89 14.31
N PRO A 5 11.50 5.66 14.36
CA PRO A 5 12.30 5.92 13.17
C PRO A 5 12.64 4.63 12.45
N LEU A 6 12.46 4.63 11.13
CA LEU A 6 12.80 3.49 10.29
C LEU A 6 14.33 3.38 10.19
N GLY A 7 14.86 2.24 10.54
CA GLY A 7 16.28 1.92 10.38
C GLY A 7 16.46 0.59 9.67
N SER A 8 17.66 0.32 9.17
CA SER A 8 17.96 -0.92 8.43
C SER A 8 17.67 -2.19 9.22
N ALA A 9 17.89 -2.18 10.54
CA ALA A 9 17.67 -3.33 11.41
C ALA A 9 16.20 -3.79 11.49
N VAL A 10 15.25 -2.91 11.19
CA VAL A 10 13.80 -3.24 11.25
C VAL A 10 13.22 -3.63 9.89
N LEU A 11 14.02 -3.56 8.80
CA LEU A 11 13.55 -3.89 7.46
C LEU A 11 13.04 -5.34 7.31
N PRO A 12 13.62 -6.36 7.97
CA PRO A 12 13.05 -7.72 7.95
C PRO A 12 11.64 -7.79 8.54
N ASP A 13 11.40 -7.10 9.68
CA ASP A 13 10.06 -7.03 10.29
C ASP A 13 9.08 -6.30 9.38
N LEU A 14 9.52 -5.20 8.78
CA LEU A 14 8.71 -4.43 7.84
C LEU A 14 8.37 -5.27 6.59
N ALA A 15 9.34 -6.04 6.07
CA ALA A 15 9.11 -6.96 4.96
C ALA A 15 7.98 -7.95 5.28
N ARG A 16 8.04 -8.59 6.47
CA ARG A 16 6.98 -9.52 6.92
C ARG A 16 5.61 -8.85 7.02
N ALA A 17 5.58 -7.57 7.36
CA ALA A 17 4.33 -6.82 7.51
C ALA A 17 3.72 -6.39 6.19
N ILE A 18 4.51 -5.84 5.25
CA ILE A 18 3.98 -5.16 4.06
C ILE A 18 4.34 -5.79 2.71
N ALA A 19 5.27 -6.77 2.64
CA ALA A 19 5.55 -7.47 1.39
C ALA A 19 4.40 -8.43 1.03
N HIS A 20 3.24 -7.85 0.72
CA HIS A 20 1.99 -8.58 0.49
C HIS A 20 1.34 -8.11 -0.82
N PRO A 21 0.84 -9.04 -1.68
CA PRO A 21 0.25 -8.69 -2.97
C PRO A 21 -0.83 -7.62 -2.89
N GLU A 22 -1.67 -7.63 -1.85
CA GLU A 22 -2.73 -6.64 -1.68
C GLU A 22 -2.22 -5.23 -1.39
N VAL A 23 -1.03 -5.09 -0.78
CA VAL A 23 -0.38 -3.80 -0.54
C VAL A 23 0.09 -3.21 -1.87
N PHE A 24 0.78 -4.01 -2.68
CA PHE A 24 1.37 -3.57 -3.94
C PHE A 24 0.33 -3.42 -5.07
N ARG A 25 -0.76 -4.18 -5.04
CA ARG A 25 -1.85 -4.09 -6.05
C ARG A 25 -2.39 -2.67 -6.20
N GLY A 26 -2.41 -1.88 -5.12
CA GLY A 26 -2.87 -0.50 -5.11
C GLY A 26 -1.87 0.53 -5.63
N GLY A 27 -0.72 0.11 -6.17
CA GLY A 27 0.31 1.02 -6.70
C GLY A 27 1.39 1.41 -5.68
N TYR A 28 1.37 0.89 -4.44
CA TYR A 28 2.48 1.07 -3.51
C TYR A 28 3.76 0.45 -4.08
N GLY A 29 4.91 1.08 -3.82
CA GLY A 29 6.21 0.55 -4.25
C GLY A 29 6.39 0.38 -5.75
N GLY A 30 5.62 1.08 -6.58
CA GLY A 30 5.64 0.94 -8.03
C GLY A 30 4.63 -0.07 -8.58
N GLY A 31 3.69 -0.54 -7.75
CA GLY A 31 2.65 -1.47 -8.15
C GLY A 31 3.03 -2.95 -8.00
N PRO A 32 2.23 -3.89 -8.55
CA PRO A 32 2.45 -5.33 -8.37
C PRO A 32 3.84 -5.83 -8.76
N SER A 33 4.44 -5.24 -9.79
CA SER A 33 5.79 -5.58 -10.25
C SER A 33 6.91 -5.09 -9.32
N GLY A 34 6.58 -4.20 -8.36
CA GLY A 34 7.49 -3.77 -7.31
C GLY A 34 7.53 -4.71 -6.10
N LEU A 35 6.67 -5.74 -6.06
CA LEU A 35 6.68 -6.72 -4.97
C LEU A 35 7.86 -7.68 -5.14
N HIS A 36 8.76 -7.70 -4.18
CA HIS A 36 9.89 -8.62 -4.12
C HIS A 36 9.46 -9.96 -3.51
N ARG A 37 10.08 -11.05 -3.97
CA ARG A 37 9.68 -12.42 -3.62
C ARG A 37 10.39 -12.99 -2.40
N ASP A 38 11.39 -12.26 -1.88
CA ASP A 38 12.19 -12.66 -0.73
C ASP A 38 12.60 -11.45 0.10
N GLU A 39 13.15 -11.70 1.28
CA GLU A 39 13.55 -10.67 2.23
C GLU A 39 14.73 -9.83 1.71
N GLU A 40 15.71 -10.45 1.05
CA GLU A 40 16.88 -9.77 0.51
C GLU A 40 16.49 -8.77 -0.58
N GLY A 41 15.64 -9.19 -1.52
CA GLY A 41 15.09 -8.33 -2.56
C GLY A 41 14.27 -7.19 -1.98
N PHE A 42 13.47 -7.44 -0.94
CA PHE A 42 12.72 -6.39 -0.25
C PHE A 42 13.65 -5.37 0.41
N ILE A 43 14.68 -5.83 1.13
CA ILE A 43 15.66 -4.94 1.79
C ILE A 43 16.38 -4.08 0.76
N LYS A 44 16.83 -4.68 -0.35
CA LYS A 44 17.48 -3.95 -1.44
C LYS A 44 16.55 -2.88 -2.04
N TRP A 45 15.29 -3.24 -2.29
CA TRP A 45 14.27 -2.30 -2.77
C TRP A 45 14.03 -1.18 -1.75
N ALA A 46 13.87 -1.51 -0.47
CA ALA A 46 13.59 -0.55 0.60
C ALA A 46 14.68 0.51 0.74
N ASN A 47 15.94 0.10 0.60
CA ASN A 47 17.10 1.01 0.64
C ASN A 47 17.07 2.05 -0.49
N ASN A 48 16.41 1.78 -1.61
CA ASN A 48 16.27 2.70 -2.73
C ASN A 48 14.91 3.41 -2.77
N TYR A 49 13.90 2.86 -2.08
CA TYR A 49 12.54 3.36 -2.14
C TYR A 49 12.22 4.40 -1.07
N PHE A 50 12.71 4.19 0.16
CA PHE A 50 12.47 5.13 1.25
C PHE A 50 13.39 6.33 1.15
N GLN A 51 12.86 7.49 1.50
CA GLN A 51 13.65 8.74 1.60
C GLN A 51 14.36 8.79 2.96
N TRP A 52 15.54 8.22 3.03
CA TRP A 52 16.32 8.12 4.28
C TRP A 52 16.76 9.47 4.84
N GLU A 53 16.89 10.49 3.99
CA GLU A 53 17.20 11.88 4.38
C GLU A 53 15.97 12.65 4.91
N SER A 54 14.81 12.00 4.89
CA SER A 54 13.54 12.50 5.44
C SER A 54 13.24 11.86 6.79
N LEU A 55 11.99 11.84 7.20
CA LEU A 55 11.53 11.27 8.46
C LEU A 55 10.68 10.00 8.21
N PRO A 56 11.30 8.88 7.81
CA PRO A 56 10.59 7.62 7.67
C PRO A 56 10.37 6.96 9.02
N PHE A 57 9.17 6.42 9.24
CA PHE A 57 8.79 5.72 10.46
C PHE A 57 8.28 4.32 10.14
N VAL A 58 8.59 3.38 11.04
CA VAL A 58 7.88 2.11 11.17
C VAL A 58 6.80 2.26 12.24
N VAL A 59 5.68 1.58 11.99
CA VAL A 59 4.50 1.59 12.87
C VAL A 59 4.44 0.28 13.64
N ARG A 60 4.50 0.36 14.99
CA ARG A 60 4.37 -0.79 15.88
C ARG A 60 3.07 -0.71 16.68
N LEU A 61 2.45 -1.86 16.93
CA LEU A 61 1.34 -1.93 17.88
C LEU A 61 1.86 -1.81 19.31
N LEU A 62 1.04 -1.25 20.18
CA LEU A 62 1.29 -1.20 21.62
C LEU A 62 0.14 -1.86 22.37
N GLY A 63 0.49 -2.75 23.27
CA GLY A 63 -0.44 -3.48 24.11
C GLY A 63 -1.25 -4.55 23.37
N GLY A 64 -1.89 -5.42 24.16
CA GLY A 64 -2.71 -6.50 23.63
C GLY A 64 -1.91 -7.66 23.05
N PRO A 65 -2.58 -8.55 22.29
CA PRO A 65 -1.98 -9.82 21.83
C PRO A 65 -0.91 -9.64 20.75
N ASN A 66 -0.83 -8.45 20.13
CA ASN A 66 0.10 -8.15 19.05
C ASN A 66 1.09 -7.03 19.44
N ASP A 67 1.37 -6.89 20.75
CA ASP A 67 2.30 -5.90 21.27
C ASP A 67 3.68 -6.01 20.62
N GLY A 68 4.24 -4.87 20.19
CA GLY A 68 5.56 -4.81 19.55
C GLY A 68 5.58 -5.18 18.06
N ASP A 69 4.51 -5.75 17.51
CA ASP A 69 4.49 -6.14 16.09
C ASP A 69 4.60 -4.92 15.17
N VAL A 70 5.48 -5.02 14.16
CA VAL A 70 5.54 -4.08 13.06
C VAL A 70 4.34 -4.31 12.15
N VAL A 71 3.55 -3.26 11.91
CA VAL A 71 2.33 -3.34 11.09
C VAL A 71 2.36 -2.47 9.86
N GLY A 72 3.40 -1.65 9.70
CA GLY A 72 3.48 -0.79 8.54
C GLY A 72 4.55 0.28 8.62
N THR A 73 4.49 1.20 7.69
CA THR A 73 5.39 2.35 7.55
C THR A 73 4.63 3.58 7.09
N THR A 74 5.18 4.74 7.38
CA THR A 74 4.72 6.05 6.91
C THR A 74 5.87 7.05 7.01
N THR A 75 5.88 8.09 6.19
CA THR A 75 7.00 9.04 6.10
C THR A 75 6.49 10.46 6.02
N LEU A 76 7.13 11.38 6.74
CA LEU A 76 7.13 12.80 6.42
C LEU A 76 8.35 13.09 5.54
N GLY A 77 8.13 13.49 4.32
CA GLY A 77 9.18 13.69 3.32
C GLY A 77 8.89 14.86 2.39
N ASP A 78 9.72 15.02 1.36
CA ASP A 78 9.63 16.13 0.41
C ASP A 78 9.45 17.48 1.15
N ILE A 79 10.33 17.72 2.15
CA ILE A 79 10.27 18.85 3.07
C ILE A 79 10.71 20.11 2.31
N ASP A 80 9.84 21.11 2.21
CA ASP A 80 10.12 22.41 1.64
C ASP A 80 9.81 23.51 2.67
N ILE A 81 10.89 23.95 3.35
CA ILE A 81 10.79 24.96 4.41
C ILE A 81 10.41 26.33 3.85
N ASN A 82 10.88 26.67 2.64
CA ASN A 82 10.61 27.96 2.04
C ASN A 82 9.13 28.13 1.66
N ASN A 83 8.49 27.06 1.23
CA ASN A 83 7.07 27.03 0.90
C ASN A 83 6.21 26.47 2.04
N GLU A 84 6.81 26.18 3.21
CA GLU A 84 6.14 25.62 4.39
C GLU A 84 5.31 24.36 4.06
N THR A 85 5.81 23.52 3.14
CA THR A 85 5.09 22.32 2.70
C THR A 85 5.83 21.04 3.04
N ILE A 86 5.07 19.98 3.36
CA ILE A 86 5.61 18.66 3.66
C ILE A 86 4.68 17.57 3.12
N HIS A 87 5.27 16.49 2.61
CA HIS A 87 4.53 15.32 2.13
C HIS A 87 4.35 14.27 3.22
N LEU A 88 3.13 13.91 3.52
CA LEU A 88 2.82 12.75 4.35
C LEU A 88 2.49 11.55 3.45
N GLY A 89 3.49 10.72 3.19
CA GLY A 89 3.42 9.66 2.19
C GLY A 89 4.10 8.35 2.59
N TRP A 90 4.47 7.55 1.60
CA TRP A 90 5.09 6.21 1.72
C TRP A 90 4.37 5.32 2.73
N THR A 91 3.06 5.50 2.87
CA THR A 91 2.25 4.80 3.85
C THR A 91 1.79 3.45 3.33
N ALA A 92 2.16 2.41 4.04
CA ALA A 92 1.66 1.06 3.83
C ALA A 92 1.44 0.37 5.17
N TYR A 93 0.38 -0.39 5.27
CA TYR A 93 0.08 -1.24 6.43
C TYR A 93 -0.21 -2.66 5.98
N THR A 94 0.14 -3.63 6.84
CA THR A 94 -0.34 -5.00 6.64
C THR A 94 -1.87 -5.00 6.47
N PRO A 95 -2.41 -5.77 5.52
CA PRO A 95 -3.86 -5.87 5.33
C PRO A 95 -4.61 -6.27 6.61
N ARG A 96 -3.94 -6.95 7.54
CA ARG A 96 -4.50 -7.40 8.82
C ARG A 96 -5.00 -6.27 9.71
N VAL A 97 -4.48 -5.04 9.55
CA VAL A 97 -4.90 -3.87 10.34
C VAL A 97 -5.68 -2.83 9.53
N TRP A 98 -6.03 -3.11 8.28
CA TRP A 98 -6.82 -2.17 7.49
C TRP A 98 -8.20 -1.91 8.09
N GLY A 99 -8.60 -0.65 8.11
CA GLY A 99 -9.86 -0.21 8.68
C GLY A 99 -9.92 -0.22 10.22
N THR A 100 -8.76 -0.40 10.88
CA THR A 100 -8.60 -0.20 12.34
C THR A 100 -8.18 1.24 12.66
N ALA A 101 -7.94 1.52 13.94
CA ALA A 101 -7.48 2.82 14.44
C ALA A 101 -6.05 3.19 13.97
N VAL A 102 -5.23 2.23 13.53
CA VAL A 102 -3.79 2.41 13.24
C VAL A 102 -3.52 3.57 12.30
N ASN A 103 -4.23 3.65 11.16
CA ASN A 103 -4.01 4.74 10.21
C ASN A 103 -4.46 6.09 10.78
N ALA A 104 -5.58 6.16 11.49
CA ALA A 104 -6.07 7.40 12.08
C ALA A 104 -5.12 7.93 13.16
N GLU A 105 -4.62 7.06 14.03
CA GLU A 105 -3.68 7.40 15.08
C GLU A 105 -2.33 7.86 14.50
N SER A 106 -1.77 7.13 13.52
CA SER A 106 -0.54 7.53 12.82
C SER A 106 -0.68 8.90 12.17
N LYS A 107 -1.82 9.18 11.53
CA LYS A 107 -2.07 10.47 10.87
C LYS A 107 -2.28 11.58 11.87
N LEU A 108 -2.97 11.34 12.99
CA LEU A 108 -3.12 12.32 14.05
C LEU A 108 -1.75 12.78 14.60
N LEU A 109 -0.84 11.83 14.84
CA LEU A 109 0.50 12.12 15.36
C LEU A 109 1.35 12.90 14.34
N LEU A 110 1.42 12.41 13.09
CA LEU A 110 2.31 13.02 12.09
C LEU A 110 1.80 14.37 11.57
N LEU A 111 0.49 14.53 11.39
CA LEU A 111 -0.11 15.81 11.05
C LEU A 111 0.10 16.82 12.18
N GLY A 112 -0.10 16.40 13.45
CA GLY A 112 0.21 17.22 14.60
C GLY A 112 1.65 17.69 14.60
N THR A 113 2.60 16.74 14.44
CA THR A 113 4.03 17.07 14.36
C THR A 113 4.32 18.07 13.24
N ALA A 114 3.76 17.90 12.05
CA ALA A 114 4.00 18.79 10.92
C ALA A 114 3.48 20.21 11.19
N PHE A 115 2.23 20.36 11.64
CA PHE A 115 1.65 21.68 11.90
C PHE A 115 2.26 22.35 13.13
N ASP A 116 2.56 21.61 14.20
CA ASP A 116 3.25 22.13 15.39
C ASP A 116 4.71 22.55 15.06
N SER A 117 5.29 22.04 13.97
CA SER A 117 6.60 22.43 13.44
C SER A 117 6.54 23.63 12.49
N GLY A 118 5.37 24.24 12.27
CA GLY A 118 5.20 25.46 11.49
C GLY A 118 4.94 25.25 9.99
N PHE A 119 4.71 24.02 9.52
CA PHE A 119 4.27 23.82 8.14
C PHE A 119 2.85 24.36 7.96
N SER A 120 2.62 25.11 6.89
CA SER A 120 1.30 25.65 6.56
C SER A 120 0.45 24.68 5.73
N ARG A 121 1.11 23.68 5.10
CA ARG A 121 0.46 22.72 4.19
C ARG A 121 1.08 21.34 4.31
N VAL A 122 0.26 20.32 4.58
CA VAL A 122 0.61 18.92 4.45
C VAL A 122 -0.10 18.33 3.25
N TYR A 123 0.64 17.81 2.26
CA TYR A 123 0.01 17.16 1.12
C TYR A 123 0.18 15.64 1.16
N LEU A 124 -0.77 14.94 0.53
CA LEU A 124 -0.82 13.50 0.42
C LEU A 124 -1.06 13.10 -1.03
N GLN A 125 -0.57 11.94 -1.41
CA GLN A 125 -0.74 11.42 -2.77
C GLN A 125 -1.12 9.95 -2.76
N ALA A 126 -1.92 9.57 -3.75
CA ALA A 126 -2.20 8.17 -4.05
C ALA A 126 -2.11 7.93 -5.57
N ASP A 127 -1.83 6.69 -5.97
CA ASP A 127 -2.09 6.30 -7.36
C ASP A 127 -3.58 6.54 -7.67
N ALA A 128 -3.88 7.17 -8.79
CA ALA A 128 -5.26 7.52 -9.17
C ALA A 128 -6.20 6.30 -9.21
N ILE A 129 -5.65 5.12 -9.54
CA ILE A 129 -6.40 3.85 -9.54
C ILE A 129 -6.58 3.24 -8.15
N ASN A 130 -5.86 3.72 -7.12
CA ASN A 130 -5.94 3.22 -5.76
C ASN A 130 -7.12 3.82 -5.00
N LEU A 131 -8.33 3.38 -5.33
CA LEU A 131 -9.56 3.91 -4.72
C LEU A 131 -9.57 3.76 -3.20
N ARG A 132 -8.97 2.68 -2.65
CA ARG A 132 -8.87 2.48 -1.19
C ARG A 132 -8.01 3.57 -0.54
N SER A 133 -6.82 3.84 -1.07
CA SER A 133 -5.95 4.89 -0.54
C SER A 133 -6.61 6.26 -0.64
N ARG A 134 -7.22 6.57 -1.79
CA ARG A 134 -7.96 7.81 -2.01
C ARG A 134 -9.08 8.00 -0.99
N ALA A 135 -9.90 6.97 -0.77
CA ALA A 135 -10.94 6.99 0.25
C ALA A 135 -10.38 7.15 1.67
N ALA A 136 -9.24 6.50 1.98
CA ALA A 136 -8.59 6.65 3.28
C ALA A 136 -8.07 8.07 3.50
N ILE A 137 -7.52 8.73 2.47
CA ILE A 137 -7.06 10.11 2.53
C ILE A 137 -8.23 11.08 2.73
N LEU A 138 -9.31 10.94 1.98
CA LEU A 138 -10.53 11.74 2.18
C LEU A 138 -11.12 11.53 3.59
N LYS A 139 -11.09 10.29 4.09
CA LYS A 139 -11.60 9.98 5.44
C LYS A 139 -10.77 10.60 6.56
N ILE A 140 -9.52 11.00 6.32
CA ILE A 140 -8.70 11.78 7.27
C ILE A 140 -9.21 13.22 7.36
N GLY A 141 -9.83 13.73 6.31
CA GLY A 141 -10.30 15.10 6.19
C GLY A 141 -9.50 15.94 5.19
N ALA A 142 -8.66 15.30 4.37
CA ALA A 142 -7.89 16.02 3.34
C ALA A 142 -8.79 16.41 2.15
N THR A 143 -8.53 17.56 1.57
CA THR A 143 -9.20 18.11 0.39
C THR A 143 -8.53 17.58 -0.88
N PHE A 144 -9.34 17.11 -1.85
CA PHE A 144 -8.83 16.68 -3.16
C PHE A 144 -8.51 17.91 -4.03
N GLU A 145 -7.31 17.95 -4.62
CA GLU A 145 -6.85 19.07 -5.44
C GLU A 145 -6.81 18.77 -6.94
N GLY A 146 -6.60 17.50 -7.31
CA GLY A 146 -6.54 17.14 -8.72
C GLY A 146 -5.73 15.88 -9.01
N ILE A 147 -5.54 15.64 -10.31
CA ILE A 147 -4.75 14.51 -10.82
C ILE A 147 -3.53 15.05 -11.58
N LEU A 148 -2.35 14.67 -11.11
CA LEU A 148 -1.11 14.85 -11.86
C LEU A 148 -0.97 13.68 -12.83
N ARG A 149 -1.11 13.97 -14.12
CA ARG A 149 -1.00 12.94 -15.15
C ARG A 149 0.46 12.54 -15.38
N ARG A 150 0.72 11.26 -15.60
CA ARG A 150 2.05 10.71 -15.91
C ARG A 150 3.14 11.15 -14.91
N HIS A 151 2.79 11.18 -13.64
CA HIS A 151 3.58 11.84 -12.58
C HIS A 151 4.79 11.03 -12.14
N ARG A 152 4.67 9.70 -12.03
CA ARG A 152 5.77 8.83 -11.57
C ARG A 152 5.83 7.53 -12.38
N PRO A 153 7.01 6.97 -12.63
CA PRO A 153 7.12 5.64 -13.26
C PRO A 153 6.65 4.55 -12.27
N ARG A 154 6.07 3.48 -12.81
CA ARG A 154 5.83 2.23 -12.08
C ARG A 154 6.95 1.23 -12.35
N ALA A 155 7.04 0.18 -11.53
CA ALA A 155 8.06 -0.85 -11.65
C ALA A 155 7.93 -1.70 -12.93
N ASP A 156 6.76 -1.69 -13.58
CA ASP A 156 6.50 -2.34 -14.87
C ASP A 156 6.81 -1.46 -16.10
N GLY A 157 7.37 -0.27 -15.87
CA GLY A 157 7.68 0.70 -16.94
C GLY A 157 6.49 1.56 -17.38
N THR A 158 5.29 1.32 -16.87
CA THR A 158 4.13 2.20 -17.10
C THR A 158 4.20 3.46 -16.24
N TRP A 159 3.28 4.40 -16.47
CA TRP A 159 3.23 5.64 -15.73
C TRP A 159 2.02 5.68 -14.80
N ARG A 160 2.26 6.19 -13.61
CA ARG A 160 1.25 6.48 -12.60
C ARG A 160 0.72 7.89 -12.78
N ASP A 161 -0.60 8.04 -12.79
CA ASP A 161 -1.27 9.28 -12.48
C ASP A 161 -1.45 9.38 -10.97
N SER A 162 -1.18 10.55 -10.38
CA SER A 162 -1.27 10.74 -8.93
C SER A 162 -2.43 11.65 -8.57
N ALA A 163 -3.35 11.13 -7.76
CA ALA A 163 -4.36 11.94 -7.08
C ALA A 163 -3.69 12.67 -5.92
N VAL A 164 -3.80 14.00 -5.89
CA VAL A 164 -3.19 14.89 -4.90
C VAL A 164 -4.27 15.43 -3.97
N TYR A 165 -3.93 15.52 -2.69
CA TYR A 165 -4.77 16.00 -1.60
C TYR A 165 -3.93 16.87 -0.68
N SER A 166 -4.57 17.77 0.06
CA SER A 166 -3.91 18.56 1.09
C SER A 166 -4.76 18.73 2.33
N ILE A 167 -4.09 19.13 3.40
CA ILE A 167 -4.65 19.70 4.62
C ILE A 167 -3.85 20.96 4.89
N LEU A 168 -4.54 22.08 5.10
CA LEU A 168 -3.93 23.36 5.44
C LEU A 168 -3.93 23.58 6.95
N ALA A 169 -3.07 24.48 7.42
CA ALA A 169 -2.92 24.79 8.85
C ALA A 169 -4.23 25.28 9.49
N ASP A 170 -5.02 26.07 8.77
CA ASP A 170 -6.33 26.55 9.22
C ASP A 170 -7.43 25.47 9.23
N GLU A 171 -7.29 24.42 8.43
CA GLU A 171 -8.18 23.24 8.41
C GLU A 171 -7.83 22.24 9.54
N TRP A 172 -6.57 22.27 10.01
CA TRP A 172 -6.04 21.27 10.96
C TRP A 172 -6.87 21.15 12.25
N PRO A 173 -7.36 22.21 12.91
CA PRO A 173 -8.18 22.04 14.11
C PRO A 173 -9.41 21.15 13.90
N ALA A 174 -10.10 21.30 12.77
CA ALA A 174 -11.28 20.50 12.43
C ALA A 174 -10.90 19.05 12.09
N VAL A 175 -9.83 18.86 11.30
CA VAL A 175 -9.29 17.54 10.96
C VAL A 175 -8.84 16.78 12.20
N ARG A 176 -8.12 17.47 13.11
CA ARG A 176 -7.68 16.92 14.41
C ARG A 176 -8.86 16.43 15.25
N ALA A 177 -9.90 17.25 15.38
CA ALA A 177 -11.10 16.89 16.11
C ALA A 177 -11.79 15.66 15.52
N GLY A 178 -11.91 15.58 14.20
CA GLY A 178 -12.48 14.42 13.50
C GLY A 178 -11.68 13.13 13.71
N LEU A 179 -10.34 13.21 13.65
CA LEU A 179 -9.46 12.08 13.92
C LEU A 179 -9.56 11.63 15.37
N GLN A 180 -9.58 12.57 16.32
CA GLN A 180 -9.72 12.29 17.75
C GLN A 180 -11.07 11.62 18.07
N SER A 181 -12.17 12.10 17.49
CA SER A 181 -13.49 11.47 17.63
C SER A 181 -13.48 10.01 17.20
N ARG A 182 -12.88 9.73 16.04
CA ARG A 182 -12.76 8.34 15.54
C ARG A 182 -11.89 7.44 16.42
N LEU A 183 -10.85 7.99 17.05
CA LEU A 183 -10.02 7.24 17.98
C LEU A 183 -10.77 6.96 19.29
N ASN A 184 -11.58 7.91 19.77
CA ASN A 184 -12.41 7.73 20.96
C ASN A 184 -13.43 6.59 20.79
N GLU A 185 -13.97 6.36 19.58
CA GLU A 185 -14.86 5.22 19.28
C GLU A 185 -14.18 3.85 19.51
N SER A 186 -12.85 3.80 19.42
CA SER A 186 -12.04 2.59 19.65
C SER A 186 -11.27 2.61 20.96
N ALA A 187 -11.47 3.62 21.81
CA ALA A 187 -10.75 3.77 23.06
C ALA A 187 -10.91 2.53 23.97
N GLY A 188 -9.84 2.14 24.65
CA GLY A 188 -9.79 0.97 25.51
C GLY A 188 -9.77 -0.39 24.80
N ARG A 189 -9.76 -0.41 23.46
CA ARG A 189 -9.66 -1.65 22.66
C ARG A 189 -8.30 -1.76 22.00
N PHE A 190 -7.65 -2.91 22.16
CA PHE A 190 -6.43 -3.21 21.41
C PHE A 190 -6.75 -3.55 19.95
N VAL A 191 -5.82 -3.21 19.08
CA VAL A 191 -5.89 -3.62 17.67
C VAL A 191 -5.65 -5.13 17.59
N THR A 192 -6.64 -5.85 17.06
CA THR A 192 -6.53 -7.27 16.76
C THR A 192 -6.44 -7.50 15.28
N TYR A 193 -5.70 -8.52 14.88
CA TYR A 193 -5.53 -8.86 13.48
C TYR A 193 -6.81 -9.44 12.88
N LYS A 194 -7.15 -8.95 11.69
CA LYS A 194 -8.19 -9.57 10.88
C LYS A 194 -7.69 -10.91 10.33
N SER A 195 -8.62 -11.89 10.29
CA SER A 195 -8.35 -13.12 9.56
C SER A 195 -8.12 -12.81 8.08
N MET A 196 -7.08 -13.39 7.52
CA MET A 196 -6.76 -13.30 6.10
C MET A 196 -6.65 -14.70 5.51
N ARG A 197 -6.92 -14.83 4.21
CA ARG A 197 -6.52 -16.05 3.51
C ARG A 197 -5.01 -16.23 3.69
N PRO A 198 -4.51 -17.47 3.89
CA PRO A 198 -3.10 -17.73 4.08
C PRO A 198 -2.33 -17.47 2.76
N VAL A 199 -1.98 -16.22 2.57
CA VAL A 199 -0.98 -15.81 1.58
C VAL A 199 0.23 -15.44 2.41
N GLY A 200 1.31 -16.20 2.29
CA GLY A 200 2.57 -15.89 2.96
C GLY A 200 3.11 -14.53 2.53
N PRO A 201 4.08 -13.98 3.26
CA PRO A 201 4.83 -12.82 2.80
C PRO A 201 5.36 -13.12 1.39
N TYR A 202 5.54 -12.09 0.60
CA TYR A 202 6.00 -12.15 -0.80
C TYR A 202 5.04 -12.85 -1.79
N GLY A 203 3.77 -13.05 -1.43
CA GLY A 203 2.78 -13.65 -2.33
C GLY A 203 2.85 -15.16 -2.46
N VAL A 204 3.61 -15.84 -1.61
CA VAL A 204 3.68 -17.30 -1.58
C VAL A 204 2.42 -17.85 -0.92
N VAL A 205 1.65 -18.66 -1.63
CA VAL A 205 0.50 -19.39 -1.07
C VAL A 205 1.05 -20.56 -0.26
N ASN A 206 0.96 -20.46 1.08
CA ASN A 206 1.33 -21.58 1.94
C ASN A 206 0.30 -22.71 1.79
N GLY A 207 0.70 -23.79 1.13
CA GLY A 207 -0.03 -25.05 1.12
C GLY A 207 -0.84 -25.35 -0.13
N ALA A 208 -0.18 -25.52 -1.27
CA ALA A 208 -0.60 -26.42 -2.33
C ALA A 208 0.64 -27.19 -2.79
N GLY A 209 0.92 -28.29 -2.11
CA GLY A 209 1.75 -29.34 -2.71
C GLY A 209 1.06 -29.82 -4.00
N PRO A 210 1.81 -30.29 -5.00
CA PRO A 210 1.22 -30.79 -6.23
C PRO A 210 0.32 -31.98 -5.89
N GLN A 211 -0.98 -31.85 -6.11
CA GLN A 211 -1.83 -33.03 -6.20
C GLN A 211 -1.46 -33.73 -7.49
N SER A 212 -0.74 -34.84 -7.34
CA SER A 212 -0.51 -35.81 -8.39
C SER A 212 -1.85 -36.48 -8.71
N GLY A 213 -2.61 -35.91 -9.61
CA GLY A 213 -3.74 -36.54 -10.27
C GLY A 213 -3.22 -37.30 -11.48
N ILE A 214 -2.96 -38.57 -11.28
CA ILE A 214 -2.83 -39.53 -12.36
C ILE A 214 -4.22 -39.72 -12.95
N HIS A 215 -4.52 -39.15 -14.10
CA HIS A 215 -5.63 -39.59 -14.95
C HIS A 215 -5.07 -40.53 -16.02
N GLU A 216 -5.43 -41.78 -15.86
CA GLU A 216 -5.27 -42.85 -16.87
C GLU A 216 -5.92 -42.41 -18.18
N ALA A 217 -5.17 -42.59 -19.24
CA ALA A 217 -5.61 -42.42 -20.60
C ALA A 217 -6.55 -43.59 -20.98
N SER A 218 -7.81 -43.29 -21.22
CA SER A 218 -8.73 -44.22 -21.91
C SER A 218 -8.53 -44.08 -23.41
N THR A 219 -8.07 -45.14 -24.01
CA THR A 219 -7.99 -45.36 -25.47
C THR A 219 -9.38 -45.50 -26.06
N GLY A 220 -9.72 -44.69 -27.05
CA GLY A 220 -10.96 -44.77 -27.84
C GLY A 220 -10.72 -44.34 -29.27
N SER A 221 -10.58 -45.37 -30.09
CA SER A 221 -10.59 -45.58 -31.55
C SER A 221 -11.01 -44.43 -32.48
N VAL A 222 -10.16 -44.33 -33.49
CA VAL A 222 -10.27 -43.67 -34.80
C VAL A 222 -11.57 -44.02 -35.53
N ARG A 223 -12.25 -43.05 -36.15
CA ARG A 223 -12.94 -43.16 -37.44
C ARG A 223 -12.64 -41.96 -38.29
N ASP A 224 -12.05 -42.28 -39.40
CA ASP A 224 -11.75 -41.53 -40.59
C ASP A 224 -13.08 -41.31 -41.38
N ASP A 225 -13.32 -40.12 -41.87
CA ASP A 225 -14.13 -39.91 -43.07
C ASP A 225 -13.79 -38.53 -43.68
N GLY A 226 -13.39 -38.62 -44.95
CA GLY A 226 -12.86 -37.56 -45.77
C GLY A 226 -13.92 -36.61 -46.36
N GLY A 227 -13.42 -35.52 -46.91
CA GLY A 227 -14.21 -34.61 -47.72
C GLY A 227 -13.53 -33.27 -47.91
N GLU A 228 -12.70 -33.17 -48.93
CA GLU A 228 -12.19 -31.95 -49.58
C GLU A 228 -13.14 -31.51 -50.71
N PRO A 229 -12.88 -30.40 -51.47
CA PRO A 229 -12.89 -28.95 -51.12
C PRO A 229 -13.80 -28.14 -52.08
N ALA A 230 -13.95 -26.83 -51.85
CA ALA A 230 -14.24 -25.82 -52.90
C ALA A 230 -13.97 -24.41 -52.30
N ARG A 231 -13.03 -23.70 -52.72
CA ARG A 231 -12.71 -22.69 -53.77
C ARG A 231 -13.61 -21.43 -53.77
N GLU A 232 -12.85 -20.30 -53.73
CA GLU A 232 -13.09 -18.99 -54.40
C GLU A 232 -14.25 -18.14 -53.89
N SER A 233 -14.14 -16.84 -53.73
CA SER A 233 -13.39 -15.77 -54.39
C SER A 233 -13.67 -14.41 -53.72
N ASP A 234 -12.68 -13.55 -53.78
CA ASP A 234 -12.68 -12.15 -54.21
C ASP A 234 -13.50 -11.05 -53.52
N ALA A 235 -12.71 -10.00 -53.33
CA ALA A 235 -12.89 -8.59 -53.64
C ALA A 235 -13.41 -7.61 -52.57
N ALA A 236 -12.50 -6.78 -52.17
CA ALA A 236 -12.46 -5.31 -52.24
C ALA A 236 -13.68 -4.49 -51.74
N GLN A 237 -13.49 -3.75 -50.73
CA GLN A 237 -13.40 -2.27 -50.68
C GLN A 237 -12.94 -1.79 -49.33
#